data_1e15d611406e7935ad5407949c7479f1
#
_entry.id   1e15d611406e7935ad5407949c7479f1
#
_cell.length_a   1.000
_cell.length_b   1.000
_cell.length_c   1.000
_cell.angle_alpha   90.00
_cell.angle_beta   90.00
_cell.angle_gamma   90.00
#
_symmetry.space_group_name_H-M   'P 1'
#
loop_
_entity.id
_entity.type
_entity.pdbx_description
1 polymer ?
#
loop_
_entity_poly.entity_id
_entity_poly.type
_entity_poly.pdbx_seq_one_letter_code
_entity_poly.pdbx_strand_id
1 'polypeptide(L)'
;MNIKKVVAAALILSSMTAVSASAAEFNDIKGHWAEDVINELADRDIIHGVSDTEFYPDGTVTRAEFLKMALCTVGIADVPYRSGECLDVTASDWYGGCVQSALDKGLIPEDMIGNYAAKITDCKVIYSGFFDGDKPIKREEMAYMVYMLYKYSCDEEESYNILTPVDLQFDDVSQISQWALDGVRYAYTNGLISGMDDDTFRPQQTATRAQAASIISRLLDKTE
;
A
#
# COMPACT_ATOMS: atom_id res chain seq x y z
N MET A 1 -4.12 33.05 8.61
CA MET A 1 -3.92 33.56 7.24
C MET A 1 -3.67 32.32 6.38
N ASN A 2 -4.76 31.83 5.78
CA ASN A 2 -4.83 30.54 5.11
C ASN A 2 -4.03 30.56 3.81
N ILE A 3 -2.94 29.84 3.76
CA ILE A 3 -2.25 29.56 2.49
C ILE A 3 -2.81 28.23 1.97
N LYS A 4 -3.91 28.33 1.22
CA LYS A 4 -4.36 27.22 0.36
C LYS A 4 -3.24 26.92 -0.61
N LYS A 5 -2.65 25.74 -0.50
CA LYS A 5 -1.74 25.22 -1.52
C LYS A 5 -2.56 24.95 -2.78
N VAL A 6 -2.76 25.98 -3.58
CA VAL A 6 -3.24 25.85 -4.96
C VAL A 6 -2.10 25.18 -5.71
N VAL A 7 -2.27 23.93 -6.08
CA VAL A 7 -1.44 23.30 -7.09
C VAL A 7 -1.73 24.05 -8.40
N ALA A 8 -0.89 25.02 -8.72
CA ALA A 8 -0.95 25.74 -9.98
C ALA A 8 -0.52 24.77 -11.09
N ALA A 9 -1.50 24.12 -11.73
CA ALA A 9 -1.28 23.46 -13.00
C ALA A 9 -0.88 24.54 -14.02
N ALA A 10 0.39 24.62 -14.34
CA ALA A 10 0.88 25.41 -15.46
C ALA A 10 0.36 24.78 -16.75
N LEU A 11 -0.66 25.38 -17.33
CA LEU A 11 -1.16 25.09 -18.66
C LEU A 11 -0.07 25.44 -19.69
N ILE A 12 0.79 24.46 -20.00
CA ILE A 12 1.55 24.48 -21.23
C ILE A 12 0.64 23.88 -22.30
N LEU A 13 0.05 24.76 -23.11
CA LEU A 13 -0.64 24.37 -24.34
C LEU A 13 0.42 23.87 -25.34
N SER A 14 0.83 22.62 -25.25
CA SER A 14 1.39 21.88 -26.35
C SER A 14 0.26 21.01 -26.91
N SER A 15 0.06 21.09 -28.22
CA SER A 15 -0.86 20.23 -28.97
C SER A 15 -0.45 18.77 -28.80
N MET A 16 -0.87 18.14 -27.72
CA MET A 16 -0.79 16.69 -27.56
C MET A 16 -1.91 16.09 -28.40
N THR A 17 -1.52 15.42 -29.48
CA THR A 17 -2.34 14.35 -30.04
C THR A 17 -2.70 13.42 -28.87
N ALA A 18 -3.99 13.38 -28.53
CA ALA A 18 -4.49 12.41 -27.56
C ALA A 18 -4.19 11.02 -28.13
N VAL A 19 -3.11 10.42 -27.67
CA VAL A 19 -2.97 8.97 -27.72
C VAL A 19 -4.03 8.51 -26.72
N SER A 20 -5.14 7.97 -27.22
CA SER A 20 -6.07 7.20 -26.41
C SER A 20 -5.23 6.12 -25.76
N ALA A 21 -4.93 6.25 -24.48
CA ALA A 21 -4.50 5.12 -23.70
C ALA A 21 -5.66 4.12 -23.83
N SER A 22 -5.44 3.04 -24.56
CA SER A 22 -6.38 1.93 -24.57
C SER A 22 -6.41 1.43 -23.14
N ALA A 23 -7.58 1.49 -22.51
CA ALA A 23 -7.77 0.87 -21.21
C ALA A 23 -7.20 -0.56 -21.31
N ALA A 24 -6.42 -0.96 -20.32
CA ALA A 24 -5.87 -2.32 -20.30
C ALA A 24 -7.05 -3.29 -20.20
N GLU A 25 -7.30 -4.07 -21.26
CA GLU A 25 -8.37 -5.05 -21.27
C GLU A 25 -7.79 -6.41 -20.85
N PHE A 26 -7.93 -6.75 -19.57
CA PHE A 26 -7.47 -8.03 -19.04
C PHE A 26 -8.49 -9.13 -19.34
N ASN A 27 -8.03 -10.19 -20.01
CA ASN A 27 -8.90 -11.29 -20.44
C ASN A 27 -9.32 -12.22 -19.28
N ASP A 28 -8.52 -12.29 -18.24
CA ASP A 28 -8.63 -13.24 -17.13
C ASP A 28 -9.46 -12.72 -15.95
N ILE A 29 -9.96 -11.49 -16.02
CA ILE A 29 -10.82 -10.91 -14.96
C ILE A 29 -12.31 -10.97 -15.32
N LYS A 30 -12.66 -11.37 -16.52
CA LYS A 30 -14.04 -11.36 -17.01
C LYS A 30 -14.93 -12.28 -16.18
N GLY A 31 -15.95 -11.73 -15.55
CA GLY A 31 -16.84 -12.43 -14.63
C GLY A 31 -16.22 -12.71 -13.25
N HIS A 32 -15.01 -12.23 -12.98
CA HIS A 32 -14.40 -12.28 -11.67
C HIS A 32 -15.04 -11.22 -10.75
N TRP A 33 -15.20 -11.52 -9.47
CA TRP A 33 -15.84 -10.59 -8.50
C TRP A 33 -15.17 -9.23 -8.40
N ALA A 34 -13.88 -9.14 -8.73
CA ALA A 34 -13.09 -7.90 -8.69
C ALA A 34 -12.94 -7.22 -10.07
N GLU A 35 -13.65 -7.68 -11.11
CA GLU A 35 -13.52 -7.15 -12.48
C GLU A 35 -13.65 -5.61 -12.51
N ASP A 36 -14.72 -5.08 -11.94
CA ASP A 36 -14.99 -3.63 -11.97
C ASP A 36 -13.91 -2.83 -11.25
N VAL A 37 -13.49 -3.30 -10.07
CA VAL A 37 -12.43 -2.66 -9.28
C VAL A 37 -11.08 -2.68 -9.98
N ILE A 38 -10.74 -3.81 -10.61
CA ILE A 38 -9.47 -3.93 -11.34
C ILE A 38 -9.47 -2.99 -12.55
N ASN A 39 -10.56 -2.93 -13.31
CA ASN A 39 -10.67 -2.03 -14.45
C ASN A 39 -10.57 -0.56 -14.01
N GLU A 40 -11.29 -0.16 -12.96
CA GLU A 40 -11.24 1.20 -12.44
C GLU A 40 -9.82 1.64 -12.03
N LEU A 41 -9.11 0.80 -11.27
CA LEU A 41 -7.76 1.10 -10.83
C LEU A 41 -6.73 1.07 -11.97
N ALA A 42 -6.93 0.21 -12.96
CA ALA A 42 -6.09 0.18 -14.15
C ALA A 42 -6.29 1.41 -15.04
N ASP A 43 -7.52 1.87 -15.23
CA ASP A 43 -7.84 3.10 -15.97
C ASP A 43 -7.22 4.35 -15.32
N ARG A 44 -6.98 4.31 -14.01
CA ARG A 44 -6.30 5.37 -13.25
C ARG A 44 -4.77 5.19 -13.15
N ASP A 45 -4.21 4.19 -13.81
CA ASP A 45 -2.76 3.86 -13.77
C ASP A 45 -2.23 3.53 -12.37
N ILE A 46 -3.12 3.07 -11.47
CA ILE A 46 -2.78 2.70 -10.08
C ILE A 46 -2.27 1.25 -10.02
N ILE A 47 -2.87 0.36 -10.82
CA ILE A 47 -2.45 -1.04 -10.90
C ILE A 47 -2.19 -1.45 -12.36
N HIS A 48 -1.33 -2.44 -12.51
CA HIS A 48 -0.97 -2.99 -13.81
C HIS A 48 -1.15 -4.50 -13.84
N GLY A 49 -1.35 -5.06 -15.04
CA GLY A 49 -1.36 -6.49 -15.25
C GLY A 49 0.03 -7.13 -15.07
N VAL A 50 0.06 -8.45 -15.01
CA VAL A 50 1.30 -9.24 -15.13
C VAL A 50 1.79 -9.27 -16.59
N SER A 51 0.88 -8.95 -17.52
CA SER A 51 1.15 -8.69 -18.94
C SER A 51 0.15 -7.64 -19.46
N ASP A 52 0.25 -7.30 -20.74
CA ASP A 52 -0.67 -6.36 -21.40
C ASP A 52 -2.14 -6.86 -21.40
N THR A 53 -2.37 -8.15 -21.23
CA THR A 53 -3.68 -8.80 -21.37
C THR A 53 -4.11 -9.65 -20.18
N GLU A 54 -3.28 -9.78 -19.16
CA GLU A 54 -3.56 -10.63 -18.00
C GLU A 54 -3.25 -9.90 -16.70
N PHE A 55 -4.19 -9.93 -15.75
CA PHE A 55 -4.04 -9.37 -14.40
C PHE A 55 -3.61 -10.40 -13.38
N TYR A 56 -4.02 -11.66 -13.54
CA TYR A 56 -3.82 -12.78 -12.63
C TYR A 56 -4.49 -12.56 -11.26
N PRO A 57 -5.84 -12.38 -11.21
CA PRO A 57 -6.55 -11.92 -10.01
C PRO A 57 -6.42 -12.84 -8.80
N ASP A 58 -6.37 -14.15 -9.00
CA ASP A 58 -6.23 -15.15 -7.94
C ASP A 58 -4.78 -15.46 -7.57
N GLY A 59 -3.82 -14.88 -8.29
CA GLY A 59 -2.40 -14.99 -7.95
C GLY A 59 -2.05 -14.23 -6.68
N THR A 60 -1.02 -14.70 -5.98
CA THR A 60 -0.51 -13.98 -4.79
C THR A 60 0.13 -12.66 -5.19
N VAL A 61 -0.04 -11.63 -4.35
CA VAL A 61 0.64 -10.35 -4.49
C VAL A 61 1.84 -10.31 -3.53
N THR A 62 2.96 -9.80 -4.02
CA THR A 62 4.16 -9.65 -3.21
C THR A 62 4.12 -8.37 -2.36
N ARG A 63 4.99 -8.28 -1.35
CA ARG A 63 5.11 -7.10 -0.50
C ARG A 63 5.51 -5.86 -1.29
N ALA A 64 6.43 -6.00 -2.25
CA ALA A 64 6.86 -4.91 -3.12
C ALA A 64 5.76 -4.45 -4.07
N GLU A 65 5.02 -5.38 -4.69
CA GLU A 65 3.89 -5.06 -5.57
C GLU A 65 2.79 -4.31 -4.81
N PHE A 66 2.41 -4.81 -3.64
CA PHE A 66 1.39 -4.13 -2.83
C PHE A 66 1.83 -2.73 -2.39
N LEU A 67 3.08 -2.59 -1.93
CA LEU A 67 3.64 -1.30 -1.56
C LEU A 67 3.58 -0.32 -2.73
N LYS A 68 3.96 -0.75 -3.94
CA LYS A 68 3.91 0.10 -5.14
C LYS A 68 2.49 0.57 -5.44
N MET A 69 1.52 -0.36 -5.48
CA MET A 69 0.10 -0.01 -5.69
C MET A 69 -0.36 1.03 -4.66
N ALA A 70 -0.09 0.79 -3.38
CA ALA A 70 -0.52 1.64 -2.29
C ALA A 70 0.09 3.04 -2.33
N LEU A 71 1.38 3.18 -2.67
CA LEU A 71 2.04 4.49 -2.84
C LEU A 71 1.49 5.26 -4.05
N CYS A 72 1.22 4.56 -5.16
CA CYS A 72 0.62 5.17 -6.36
C CYS A 72 -0.76 5.77 -6.04
N THR A 73 -1.58 5.08 -5.23
CA THR A 73 -2.93 5.53 -4.83
C THR A 73 -2.89 6.91 -4.17
N VAL A 74 -1.91 7.17 -3.33
CA VAL A 74 -1.79 8.44 -2.59
C VAL A 74 -0.79 9.41 -3.23
N GLY A 75 -0.36 9.16 -4.46
CA GLY A 75 0.52 10.05 -5.22
C GLY A 75 1.93 10.19 -4.66
N ILE A 76 2.44 9.20 -3.92
CA ILE A 76 3.81 9.19 -3.42
C ILE A 76 4.75 8.67 -4.51
N ALA A 77 5.61 9.55 -5.01
CA ALA A 77 6.61 9.19 -6.00
C ALA A 77 7.78 8.41 -5.37
N ASP A 78 8.42 7.57 -6.19
CA ASP A 78 9.66 6.89 -5.83
C ASP A 78 10.81 7.88 -5.68
N VAL A 79 11.69 7.63 -4.71
CA VAL A 79 12.95 8.35 -4.55
C VAL A 79 14.14 7.40 -4.71
N PRO A 80 15.34 7.88 -5.08
CA PRO A 80 16.50 6.99 -5.18
C PRO A 80 16.76 6.24 -3.88
N TYR A 81 16.94 4.91 -3.96
CA TYR A 81 17.26 4.09 -2.80
C TYR A 81 18.60 4.51 -2.19
N ARG A 82 18.60 4.74 -0.88
CA ARG A 82 19.79 5.04 -0.08
C ARG A 82 20.08 3.85 0.81
N SER A 83 21.11 3.12 0.51
CA SER A 83 21.45 1.86 1.16
C SER A 83 21.51 1.92 2.71
N GLY A 84 21.17 0.83 3.37
CA GLY A 84 21.51 0.54 4.76
C GLY A 84 20.34 0.24 5.71
N GLU A 85 19.10 0.53 5.34
CA GLU A 85 17.93 0.24 6.19
C GLU A 85 17.38 -1.17 5.90
N CYS A 86 17.33 -1.58 4.63
CA CYS A 86 17.00 -2.95 4.25
C CYS A 86 18.21 -3.65 3.66
N LEU A 87 18.57 -4.82 4.22
CA LEU A 87 19.78 -5.57 3.84
C LEU A 87 19.61 -6.31 2.51
N ASP A 88 18.38 -6.54 2.10
CA ASP A 88 17.96 -7.26 0.88
C ASP A 88 17.45 -6.33 -0.23
N VAL A 89 17.54 -5.01 -0.07
CA VAL A 89 17.10 -4.04 -1.07
C VAL A 89 18.29 -3.26 -1.60
N THR A 90 18.34 -3.09 -2.91
CA THR A 90 19.40 -2.37 -3.61
C THR A 90 18.82 -1.31 -4.55
N ALA A 91 19.66 -0.40 -5.03
CA ALA A 91 19.23 0.61 -6.00
C ALA A 91 18.87 0.03 -7.39
N SER A 92 19.22 -1.22 -7.66
CA SER A 92 18.87 -1.93 -8.89
C SER A 92 17.53 -2.65 -8.82
N ASP A 93 16.98 -2.81 -7.63
CA ASP A 93 15.65 -3.42 -7.46
C ASP A 93 14.57 -2.44 -7.93
N TRP A 94 13.62 -2.92 -8.74
CA TRP A 94 12.57 -2.09 -9.29
C TRP A 94 11.71 -1.41 -8.21
N TYR A 95 11.64 -2.00 -7.02
CA TYR A 95 10.92 -1.49 -5.86
C TYR A 95 11.80 -0.71 -4.87
N GLY A 96 13.11 -0.61 -5.13
CA GLY A 96 14.01 0.07 -4.19
C GLY A 96 13.59 1.50 -3.89
N GLY A 97 13.17 2.24 -4.91
CA GLY A 97 12.65 3.59 -4.76
C GLY A 97 11.36 3.67 -3.94
N CYS A 98 10.46 2.71 -4.12
CA CYS A 98 9.22 2.61 -3.34
C CYS A 98 9.53 2.37 -1.86
N VAL A 99 10.42 1.41 -1.56
CA VAL A 99 10.84 1.10 -0.19
C VAL A 99 11.46 2.32 0.47
N GLN A 100 12.35 3.04 -0.24
CA GLN A 100 12.95 4.25 0.33
C GLN A 100 11.91 5.34 0.62
N SER A 101 10.96 5.55 -0.29
CA SER A 101 9.88 6.52 -0.07
C SER A 101 9.03 6.17 1.14
N ALA A 102 8.73 4.89 1.33
CA ALA A 102 7.96 4.40 2.46
C ALA A 102 8.70 4.52 3.79
N LEU A 103 10.01 4.20 3.81
CA LEU A 103 10.86 4.36 4.99
C LEU A 103 10.99 5.83 5.40
N ASP A 104 11.26 6.73 4.44
CA ASP A 104 11.39 8.17 4.68
C ASP A 104 10.14 8.80 5.31
N LYS A 105 8.99 8.20 5.04
CA LYS A 105 7.67 8.67 5.52
C LYS A 105 7.14 7.88 6.71
N GLY A 106 7.90 6.88 7.20
CA GLY A 106 7.50 6.05 8.33
C GLY A 106 6.28 5.15 8.05
N LEU A 107 6.08 4.76 6.79
CA LEU A 107 4.94 3.94 6.36
C LEU A 107 5.18 2.44 6.55
N ILE A 108 6.43 2.03 6.70
CA ILE A 108 6.85 0.67 7.02
C ILE A 108 7.41 0.67 8.44
N PRO A 109 6.83 -0.08 9.39
CA PRO A 109 7.34 -0.14 10.76
C PRO A 109 8.63 -0.97 10.83
N GLU A 110 9.51 -0.62 11.77
CA GLU A 110 10.77 -1.35 12.01
C GLU A 110 10.52 -2.84 12.27
N ASP A 111 9.46 -3.18 13.00
CA ASP A 111 9.10 -4.57 13.30
C ASP A 111 8.73 -5.38 12.04
N MET A 112 8.27 -4.73 10.98
CA MET A 112 7.93 -5.38 9.72
C MET A 112 9.18 -5.78 8.92
N ILE A 113 10.28 -5.03 9.06
CA ILE A 113 11.57 -5.36 8.44
C ILE A 113 12.48 -6.15 9.38
N GLY A 114 12.16 -6.19 10.68
CA GLY A 114 12.95 -6.86 11.72
C GLY A 114 14.25 -6.13 12.07
N ASN A 115 14.83 -6.50 13.18
CA ASN A 115 16.05 -5.90 13.75
C ASN A 115 17.22 -6.90 13.71
N TYR A 116 17.79 -7.13 12.53
CA TYR A 116 18.87 -8.12 12.35
C TYR A 116 20.27 -7.54 12.61
N ALA A 117 20.45 -6.25 12.41
CA ALA A 117 21.70 -5.57 12.65
C ALA A 117 21.48 -4.17 13.22
N ALA A 118 22.32 -3.74 14.13
CA ALA A 118 22.35 -2.37 14.64
C ALA A 118 23.67 -1.72 14.25
N LYS A 119 23.61 -0.54 13.66
CA LYS A 119 24.76 0.30 13.34
C LYS A 119 24.67 1.60 14.14
N ILE A 120 25.75 1.96 14.83
CA ILE A 120 25.84 3.23 15.53
C ILE A 120 26.51 4.24 14.59
N THR A 121 25.79 5.31 14.24
CA THR A 121 26.29 6.39 13.39
C THR A 121 25.88 7.71 14.05
N ASP A 122 26.84 8.61 14.27
CA ASP A 122 26.57 9.95 14.82
C ASP A 122 25.69 9.96 16.07
N CYS A 123 25.96 9.06 17.03
CA CYS A 123 25.17 8.85 18.26
C CYS A 123 23.73 8.37 18.03
N LYS A 124 23.38 7.88 16.84
CA LYS A 124 22.09 7.29 16.52
C LYS A 124 22.27 5.79 16.25
N VAL A 125 21.38 4.99 16.83
CA VAL A 125 21.29 3.56 16.50
C VAL A 125 20.36 3.44 15.29
N ILE A 126 20.88 2.85 14.21
CA ILE A 126 20.11 2.54 13.02
C ILE A 126 19.94 1.01 13.00
N TYR A 127 18.72 0.56 12.98
CA TYR A 127 18.41 -0.86 12.81
C TYR A 127 18.29 -1.17 11.33
N SER A 128 18.72 -2.35 10.94
CA SER A 128 18.60 -2.85 9.57
C SER A 128 17.98 -4.24 9.62
N GLY A 129 17.11 -4.54 8.68
CA GLY A 129 16.43 -5.81 8.56
C GLY A 129 16.23 -6.22 7.10
N PHE A 130 15.27 -7.08 6.85
CA PHE A 130 14.91 -7.53 5.50
C PHE A 130 13.52 -7.05 5.14
N PHE A 131 13.38 -6.39 4.01
CA PHE A 131 12.06 -6.02 3.50
C PHE A 131 11.33 -7.22 2.92
N ASP A 132 12.07 -8.21 2.39
CA ASP A 132 11.49 -9.42 1.78
C ASP A 132 10.50 -9.08 0.65
N GLY A 133 10.87 -8.17 -0.25
CA GLY A 133 9.99 -7.60 -1.27
C GLY A 133 9.28 -8.61 -2.15
N ASP A 134 9.95 -9.73 -2.47
CA ASP A 134 9.42 -10.79 -3.33
C ASP A 134 8.54 -11.82 -2.57
N LYS A 135 8.46 -11.73 -1.24
CA LYS A 135 7.57 -12.62 -0.48
C LYS A 135 6.11 -12.18 -0.61
N PRO A 136 5.16 -13.14 -0.65
CA PRO A 136 3.74 -12.83 -0.59
C PRO A 136 3.40 -12.00 0.66
N ILE A 137 2.63 -10.92 0.48
CA ILE A 137 2.22 -10.06 1.58
C ILE A 137 1.14 -10.73 2.42
N LYS A 138 1.21 -10.55 3.75
CA LYS A 138 0.19 -11.00 4.68
C LYS A 138 -0.91 -9.95 4.85
N ARG A 139 -2.10 -10.41 5.25
CA ARG A 139 -3.24 -9.50 5.45
C ARG A 139 -3.02 -8.47 6.55
N GLU A 140 -2.33 -8.84 7.64
CA GLU A 140 -1.96 -7.87 8.69
C GLU A 140 -0.99 -6.80 8.21
N GLU A 141 -0.06 -7.15 7.30
CA GLU A 141 0.88 -6.21 6.70
C GLU A 141 0.17 -5.23 5.78
N MET A 142 -0.76 -5.71 4.95
CA MET A 142 -1.61 -4.84 4.12
C MET A 142 -2.43 -3.87 4.97
N ALA A 143 -3.10 -4.38 6.02
CA ALA A 143 -3.91 -3.55 6.91
C ALA A 143 -3.09 -2.43 7.55
N TYR A 144 -1.88 -2.75 8.03
CA TYR A 144 -0.98 -1.76 8.59
C TYR A 144 -0.58 -0.71 7.56
N MET A 145 -0.12 -1.13 6.38
CA MET A 145 0.33 -0.22 5.32
C MET A 145 -0.78 0.73 4.87
N VAL A 146 -1.99 0.22 4.58
CA VAL A 146 -3.08 1.10 4.12
C VAL A 146 -3.53 2.07 5.21
N TYR A 147 -3.52 1.67 6.48
CA TYR A 147 -3.80 2.59 7.57
C TYR A 147 -2.75 3.71 7.64
N MET A 148 -1.46 3.38 7.53
CA MET A 148 -0.40 4.38 7.57
C MET A 148 -0.48 5.35 6.38
N LEU A 149 -0.84 4.86 5.21
CA LEU A 149 -1.05 5.68 4.01
C LEU A 149 -2.29 6.57 4.14
N TYR A 150 -3.40 6.03 4.64
CA TYR A 150 -4.60 6.81 4.93
C TYR A 150 -4.28 7.94 5.92
N LYS A 151 -3.61 7.61 7.02
CA LYS A 151 -3.17 8.61 8.01
C LYS A 151 -2.22 9.66 7.41
N TYR A 152 -1.31 9.24 6.52
CA TYR A 152 -0.40 10.15 5.82
C TYR A 152 -1.13 11.11 4.88
N SER A 153 -2.20 10.65 4.22
CA SER A 153 -2.99 11.43 3.27
C SER A 153 -3.92 12.44 3.94
N CYS A 154 -4.33 12.19 5.19
CA CYS A 154 -5.12 13.13 5.96
C CYS A 154 -4.26 14.33 6.40
N ASP A 155 -4.75 15.55 6.19
CA ASP A 155 -4.14 16.74 6.79
C ASP A 155 -4.46 16.83 8.30
N GLU A 156 -3.93 17.88 8.99
CA GLU A 156 -4.15 18.05 10.43
C GLU A 156 -5.64 18.22 10.76
N GLU A 157 -6.43 18.86 9.89
CA GLU A 157 -7.87 19.07 10.10
C GLU A 157 -8.64 17.76 9.82
N GLU A 158 -8.24 17.00 8.81
CA GLU A 158 -8.87 15.72 8.44
C GLU A 158 -8.46 14.57 9.36
N SER A 159 -7.34 14.68 10.08
CA SER A 159 -6.91 13.66 11.05
C SER A 159 -7.95 13.42 12.15
N TYR A 160 -8.83 14.38 12.43
CA TYR A 160 -9.99 14.20 13.30
C TYR A 160 -11.08 13.27 12.73
N ASN A 161 -11.07 13.01 11.41
CA ASN A 161 -11.99 12.10 10.75
C ASN A 161 -11.55 10.63 10.89
N ILE A 162 -10.31 10.38 11.31
CA ILE A 162 -9.85 9.02 11.60
C ILE A 162 -10.58 8.53 12.84
N LEU A 163 -11.45 7.53 12.65
CA LEU A 163 -12.25 6.99 13.72
C LEU A 163 -11.37 6.33 14.79
N THR A 164 -11.71 6.56 16.05
CA THR A 164 -11.07 5.85 17.18
C THR A 164 -11.26 4.35 17.01
N PRO A 165 -10.18 3.55 17.13
CA PRO A 165 -10.26 2.13 16.84
C PRO A 165 -11.16 1.39 17.84
N VAL A 166 -11.99 0.51 17.31
CA VAL A 166 -12.83 -0.40 18.10
C VAL A 166 -12.07 -1.68 18.45
N ASP A 167 -12.57 -2.39 19.45
CA ASP A 167 -12.05 -3.72 19.75
C ASP A 167 -12.51 -4.70 18.66
N LEU A 168 -11.53 -5.45 18.12
CA LEU A 168 -11.79 -6.44 17.10
C LEU A 168 -12.55 -7.64 17.71
N GLN A 169 -13.57 -8.11 17.01
CA GLN A 169 -14.42 -9.23 17.42
C GLN A 169 -14.16 -10.49 16.57
N PHE A 170 -12.95 -10.64 16.05
CA PHE A 170 -12.56 -11.82 15.27
C PHE A 170 -12.10 -12.94 16.19
N ASP A 171 -12.43 -14.17 15.85
CA ASP A 171 -12.03 -15.37 16.62
C ASP A 171 -10.51 -15.57 16.67
N ASP A 172 -9.80 -15.02 15.70
CA ASP A 172 -8.35 -15.16 15.52
C ASP A 172 -7.54 -13.88 15.83
N VAL A 173 -8.10 -12.92 16.58
CA VAL A 173 -7.41 -11.67 16.99
C VAL A 173 -6.05 -11.96 17.63
N SER A 174 -5.95 -13.04 18.43
CA SER A 174 -4.70 -13.43 19.07
C SER A 174 -3.57 -13.85 18.11
N GLN A 175 -3.89 -14.09 16.84
CA GLN A 175 -2.91 -14.41 15.79
C GLN A 175 -2.35 -13.17 15.08
N ILE A 176 -2.93 -11.99 15.35
CA ILE A 176 -2.39 -10.73 14.83
C ILE A 176 -1.08 -10.44 15.57
N SER A 177 -0.04 -10.14 14.80
CA SER A 177 1.24 -9.74 15.39
C SER A 177 1.08 -8.46 16.21
N GLN A 178 1.75 -8.39 17.36
CA GLN A 178 1.61 -7.27 18.28
C GLN A 178 1.87 -5.91 17.62
N TRP A 179 2.85 -5.84 16.72
CA TRP A 179 3.19 -4.63 15.98
C TRP A 179 2.10 -4.20 14.99
N ALA A 180 1.34 -5.17 14.45
CA ALA A 180 0.29 -4.91 13.45
C ALA A 180 -1.08 -4.60 14.08
N LEU A 181 -1.28 -4.94 15.36
CA LEU A 181 -2.59 -4.92 16.02
C LEU A 181 -3.30 -3.56 15.89
N ASP A 182 -2.61 -2.48 16.21
CA ASP A 182 -3.21 -1.14 16.10
C ASP A 182 -3.51 -0.78 14.64
N GLY A 183 -2.59 -1.08 13.71
CA GLY A 183 -2.82 -0.88 12.28
C GLY A 183 -4.07 -1.63 11.78
N VAL A 184 -4.24 -2.90 12.18
CA VAL A 184 -5.43 -3.69 11.84
C VAL A 184 -6.69 -3.09 12.44
N ARG A 185 -6.66 -2.69 13.72
CA ARG A 185 -7.80 -2.04 14.39
C ARG A 185 -8.25 -0.78 13.68
N TYR A 186 -7.30 0.12 13.39
CA TYR A 186 -7.59 1.37 12.67
C TYR A 186 -8.06 1.12 11.24
N ALA A 187 -7.41 0.23 10.49
CA ALA A 187 -7.80 -0.10 9.12
C ALA A 187 -9.22 -0.70 9.06
N TYR A 188 -9.55 -1.60 9.99
CA TYR A 188 -10.88 -2.18 10.09
C TYR A 188 -11.94 -1.14 10.46
N THR A 189 -11.70 -0.34 11.50
CA THR A 189 -12.63 0.69 11.99
C THR A 189 -12.93 1.73 10.92
N ASN A 190 -11.94 2.10 10.12
CA ASN A 190 -12.10 3.10 9.05
C ASN A 190 -12.57 2.48 7.71
N GLY A 191 -12.87 1.19 7.68
CA GLY A 191 -13.41 0.50 6.50
C GLY A 191 -12.40 0.25 5.37
N LEU A 192 -11.09 0.39 5.65
CA LEU A 192 -10.02 0.11 4.68
C LEU A 192 -9.86 -1.39 4.42
N ILE A 193 -10.14 -2.20 5.44
CA ILE A 193 -10.11 -3.65 5.36
C ILE A 193 -11.30 -4.25 6.12
N SER A 194 -11.76 -5.43 5.72
CA SER A 194 -12.83 -6.17 6.40
C SER A 194 -12.33 -7.53 6.88
N GLY A 195 -13.07 -8.15 7.80
CA GLY A 195 -12.92 -9.57 8.14
C GLY A 195 -13.42 -10.48 7.03
N MET A 196 -13.40 -11.77 7.30
CA MET A 196 -13.98 -12.81 6.47
C MET A 196 -15.41 -13.14 6.96
N ASP A 197 -16.16 -13.88 6.12
CA ASP A 197 -17.56 -14.26 6.43
C ASP A 197 -17.71 -15.25 7.59
N ASP A 198 -16.60 -15.82 8.07
CA ASP A 198 -16.53 -16.80 9.16
C ASP A 198 -16.04 -16.19 10.50
N ASP A 199 -16.24 -14.91 10.69
CA ASP A 199 -15.83 -14.13 11.87
C ASP A 199 -14.30 -14.17 12.15
N THR A 200 -13.48 -14.47 11.13
CA THR A 200 -12.01 -14.41 11.24
C THR A 200 -11.43 -13.21 10.48
N PHE A 201 -10.23 -12.80 10.84
CA PHE A 201 -9.42 -11.82 10.10
C PHE A 201 -8.37 -12.49 9.20
N ARG A 202 -7.83 -13.62 9.61
CA ARG A 202 -6.77 -14.39 8.97
C ARG A 202 -5.48 -13.57 8.76
N PRO A 203 -4.89 -13.04 9.83
CA PRO A 203 -3.78 -12.07 9.74
C PRO A 203 -2.57 -12.61 8.99
N GLN A 204 -2.25 -13.89 9.18
CA GLN A 204 -1.07 -14.55 8.59
C GLN A 204 -1.32 -15.10 7.18
N GLN A 205 -2.56 -15.03 6.68
CA GLN A 205 -2.87 -15.48 5.32
C GLN A 205 -2.30 -14.49 4.30
N THR A 206 -1.71 -15.01 3.23
CA THR A 206 -1.29 -14.21 2.08
C THR A 206 -2.48 -13.78 1.25
N ALA A 207 -2.37 -12.63 0.59
CA ALA A 207 -3.43 -12.07 -0.21
C ALA A 207 -3.28 -12.38 -1.69
N THR A 208 -4.42 -12.41 -2.38
CA THR A 208 -4.45 -12.41 -3.85
C THR A 208 -4.36 -10.99 -4.39
N ARG A 209 -4.01 -10.87 -5.68
CA ARG A 209 -3.95 -9.58 -6.38
C ARG A 209 -5.33 -8.91 -6.42
N ALA A 210 -6.41 -9.67 -6.56
CA ALA A 210 -7.78 -9.16 -6.50
C ALA A 210 -8.13 -8.61 -5.11
N GLN A 211 -7.71 -9.29 -4.05
CA GLN A 211 -7.91 -8.79 -2.68
C GLN A 211 -7.11 -7.51 -2.43
N ALA A 212 -5.87 -7.44 -2.93
CA ALA A 212 -5.07 -6.23 -2.88
C ALA A 212 -5.76 -5.07 -3.61
N ALA A 213 -6.22 -5.29 -4.85
CA ALA A 213 -6.95 -4.28 -5.61
C ALA A 213 -8.19 -3.74 -4.85
N SER A 214 -8.96 -4.63 -4.23
CA SER A 214 -10.12 -4.22 -3.42
C SER A 214 -9.75 -3.35 -2.21
N ILE A 215 -8.62 -3.62 -1.56
CA ILE A 215 -8.13 -2.80 -0.44
C ILE A 215 -7.60 -1.45 -0.95
N ILE A 216 -6.91 -1.44 -2.07
CA ILE A 216 -6.41 -0.23 -2.73
C ILE A 216 -7.57 0.68 -3.17
N SER A 217 -8.64 0.14 -3.73
CA SER A 217 -9.85 0.90 -4.08
C SER A 217 -10.47 1.59 -2.85
N ARG A 218 -10.59 0.88 -1.73
CA ARG A 218 -11.09 1.48 -0.48
C ARG A 218 -10.17 2.58 0.06
N LEU A 219 -8.85 2.44 -0.10
CA LEU A 219 -7.91 3.51 0.25
C LEU A 219 -8.13 4.72 -0.65
N LEU A 220 -8.27 4.52 -1.96
CA LEU A 220 -8.53 5.57 -2.93
C LEU A 220 -9.81 6.34 -2.57
N ASP A 221 -10.93 5.65 -2.33
CA ASP A 221 -12.22 6.24 -1.94
C ASP A 221 -12.13 7.11 -0.67
N LYS A 222 -11.16 6.86 0.19
CA LYS A 222 -10.97 7.58 1.46
C LYS A 222 -10.01 8.77 1.35
N THR A 223 -9.23 8.83 0.27
CA THR A 223 -8.19 9.84 0.08
C THR A 223 -8.50 10.84 -1.04
N GLU A 224 -9.59 10.64 -1.78
CA GLU A 224 -10.20 11.60 -2.72
C GLU A 224 -11.19 12.53 -2.01
#